data_5c06ff25ce57a3d0fd8b8c99addae204
#
_entry.id   5c06ff25ce57a3d0fd8b8c99addae204
#
_cell.length_a   1.000
_cell.length_b   1.000
_cell.length_c   1.000
_cell.angle_alpha   90.00
_cell.angle_beta   90.00
_cell.angle_gamma   90.00
#
_symmetry.space_group_name_H-M   'P 1'
#
loop_
_entity.id
_entity.type
_entity.pdbx_description
1 polymer ?
#
loop_
_entity_poly.entity_id
_entity_poly.type
_entity_poly.pdbx_seq_one_letter_code
_entity_poly.pdbx_strand_id
1 'polypeptide(L)'
;ELIHLGQSKDGPLAIAIDGAKLDTINEYGVVGESDAFLDRFSTKTIPGVGQHGGLGPNEQNPFLIAIGGGVKPSSVHMQPTAAVDLAPTVLRHLEQSFHGMDGVPLPFR
;
A
#
# COMPACT_ATOMS: atom_id res chain seq x y z
N GLU A 1 2.01 4.73 -16.33
CA GLU A 1 2.01 5.46 -15.03
C GLU A 1 0.61 5.62 -14.47
N LEU A 2 -0.37 6.14 -15.23
CA LEU A 2 -1.77 6.22 -14.78
C LEU A 2 -2.38 4.85 -14.44
N ILE A 3 -1.93 3.80 -15.12
CA ILE A 3 -2.35 2.40 -14.87
C ILE A 3 -1.98 1.98 -13.44
N HIS A 4 -0.83 2.39 -12.92
CA HIS A 4 -0.41 2.07 -11.55
C HIS A 4 -1.28 2.73 -10.48
N LEU A 5 -2.00 3.79 -10.86
CA LEU A 5 -2.98 4.47 -10.02
C LEU A 5 -4.41 3.92 -10.21
N GLY A 6 -4.59 2.85 -11.00
CA GLY A 6 -5.90 2.32 -11.34
C GLY A 6 -6.73 3.26 -12.22
N GLN A 7 -6.08 4.20 -12.92
CA GLN A 7 -6.74 5.18 -13.78
C GLN A 7 -6.62 4.81 -15.25
N SER A 8 -7.70 4.99 -15.98
CA SER A 8 -7.71 4.84 -17.44
C SER A 8 -7.09 6.05 -18.12
N LYS A 9 -6.39 5.81 -19.24
CA LYS A 9 -5.91 6.89 -20.12
C LYS A 9 -7.04 7.70 -20.74
N ASP A 10 -8.20 7.07 -20.91
CA ASP A 10 -9.40 7.69 -21.51
C ASP A 10 -10.35 8.25 -20.45
N GLY A 11 -9.92 8.26 -19.19
CA GLY A 11 -10.67 8.81 -18.06
C GLY A 11 -10.59 10.33 -17.96
N PRO A 12 -11.33 10.93 -17.03
CA PRO A 12 -11.36 12.37 -16.83
C PRO A 12 -10.09 12.94 -16.17
N LEU A 13 -9.16 12.09 -15.70
CA LEU A 13 -7.92 12.53 -15.07
C LEU A 13 -6.95 13.07 -16.12
N ALA A 14 -6.69 14.37 -16.10
CA ALA A 14 -5.79 15.03 -17.03
C ALA A 14 -4.32 14.98 -16.56
N ILE A 15 -4.08 15.13 -15.26
CA ILE A 15 -2.74 15.23 -14.68
C ILE A 15 -2.75 14.52 -13.31
N ALA A 16 -1.72 13.72 -13.05
CA ALA A 16 -1.39 13.19 -11.72
C ALA A 16 -0.03 13.74 -11.30
N ILE A 17 0.05 14.27 -10.10
CA ILE A 17 1.30 14.81 -9.53
C ILE A 17 1.59 14.04 -8.23
N ASP A 18 2.80 13.54 -8.11
CA ASP A 18 3.31 12.95 -6.88
C ASP A 18 4.49 13.77 -6.35
N GLY A 19 4.64 13.87 -5.03
CA GLY A 19 5.75 14.57 -4.39
C GLY A 19 7.08 13.85 -4.61
N ALA A 20 8.17 14.61 -4.64
CA ALA A 20 9.51 14.03 -4.73
C ALA A 20 9.76 13.11 -3.52
N LYS A 21 10.35 11.96 -3.78
CA LYS A 21 10.76 11.00 -2.75
C LYS A 21 12.27 11.10 -2.56
N LEU A 22 12.68 11.36 -1.34
CA LEU A 22 14.07 11.53 -0.97
C LEU A 22 14.58 10.25 -0.29
N ASP A 23 15.81 9.86 -0.60
CA ASP A 23 16.50 8.76 0.10
C ASP A 23 17.12 9.21 1.43
N THR A 24 16.72 10.35 1.93
CA THR A 24 17.15 10.88 3.22
C THR A 24 16.58 10.08 4.38
N ILE A 25 17.34 10.01 5.45
CA ILE A 25 16.91 9.38 6.70
C ILE A 25 16.51 10.52 7.64
N ASN A 26 15.31 10.46 8.21
CA ASN A 26 14.86 11.45 9.17
C ASN A 26 15.51 11.25 10.56
N GLU A 27 15.23 12.14 11.49
CA GLU A 27 15.74 12.10 12.87
C GLU A 27 15.39 10.81 13.65
N TYR A 28 14.40 10.04 13.19
CA TYR A 28 13.98 8.77 13.78
C TYR A 28 14.58 7.55 13.08
N GLY A 29 15.50 7.74 12.12
CA GLY A 29 16.11 6.65 11.38
C GLY A 29 15.24 6.05 10.28
N VAL A 30 14.16 6.72 9.89
CA VAL A 30 13.24 6.25 8.84
C VAL A 30 13.66 6.85 7.50
N VAL A 31 13.77 5.99 6.50
CA VAL A 31 14.08 6.36 5.10
C VAL A 31 12.79 6.72 4.35
N GLY A 32 12.88 7.63 3.40
CA GLY A 32 11.80 7.89 2.46
C GLY A 32 10.98 9.13 2.80
N GLU A 33 11.65 10.17 3.29
CA GLU A 33 11.04 11.49 3.39
C GLU A 33 10.49 11.93 2.03
N SER A 34 9.30 12.48 2.01
CA SER A 34 8.68 13.01 0.79
C SER A 34 8.35 14.48 0.95
N ASP A 35 8.52 15.24 -0.14
CA ASP A 35 8.07 16.61 -0.20
C ASP A 35 6.52 16.65 -0.12
N ALA A 36 6.01 17.39 0.85
CA ALA A 36 4.59 17.64 0.97
C ALA A 36 4.20 18.90 0.21
N PHE A 37 3.10 18.83 -0.53
CA PHE A 37 2.49 20.00 -1.11
C PHE A 37 1.60 20.69 -0.07
N LEU A 38 1.85 21.98 0.15
CA LEU A 38 0.97 22.77 1.00
C LEU A 38 -0.28 23.14 0.22
N ASP A 39 -1.42 22.57 0.61
CA ASP A 39 -2.72 23.05 0.14
C ASP A 39 -3.08 24.34 0.90
N ARG A 40 -2.94 25.47 0.22
CA ARG A 40 -3.25 26.80 0.80
C ARG A 40 -4.73 27.02 1.10
N PHE A 41 -5.59 26.17 0.56
CA PHE A 41 -7.03 26.24 0.78
C PHE A 41 -7.50 25.28 1.88
N SER A 42 -6.66 24.35 2.28
CA SER A 42 -6.95 23.42 3.39
C SER A 42 -6.46 23.99 4.72
N THR A 43 -7.34 24.08 5.66
CA THR A 43 -7.00 24.41 7.06
C THR A 43 -6.51 23.18 7.85
N LYS A 44 -6.50 22.00 7.23
CA LYS A 44 -6.21 20.71 7.88
C LYS A 44 -4.84 20.15 7.54
N THR A 45 -4.16 20.70 6.53
CA THR A 45 -2.84 20.21 6.15
C THR A 45 -1.78 20.88 7.01
N ILE A 46 -1.18 20.10 7.90
CA ILE A 46 -0.08 20.54 8.75
C ILE A 46 1.19 19.87 8.22
N PRO A 47 2.24 20.62 7.86
CA PRO A 47 3.53 20.03 7.49
C PRO A 47 4.09 19.15 8.62
N GLY A 48 4.71 18.03 8.26
CA GLY A 48 5.31 17.10 9.22
C GLY A 48 4.39 16.05 9.80
N VAL A 49 3.13 15.98 9.36
CA VAL A 49 2.23 14.86 9.68
C VAL A 49 2.35 13.76 8.63
N GLY A 50 2.09 12.51 9.03
CA GLY A 50 2.12 11.38 8.13
C GLY A 50 1.10 11.52 7.00
N GLN A 51 1.49 11.10 5.81
CA GLN A 51 0.65 11.06 4.62
C GLN A 51 0.60 9.63 4.05
N HIS A 52 -0.38 9.35 3.23
CA HIS A 52 -0.54 8.06 2.55
C HIS A 52 -0.84 8.27 1.06
N GLY A 53 -0.70 7.21 0.27
CA GLY A 53 -1.03 7.22 -1.16
C GLY A 53 0.11 7.66 -2.07
N GLY A 54 1.32 7.82 -1.55
CA GLY A 54 2.49 8.08 -2.38
C GLY A 54 2.93 6.87 -3.21
N LEU A 55 3.72 7.14 -4.25
CA LEU A 55 4.24 6.13 -5.18
C LEU A 55 5.72 5.77 -4.93
N GLY A 56 6.29 6.24 -3.82
CA GLY A 56 7.67 5.93 -3.45
C GLY A 56 7.86 4.46 -3.05
N PRO A 57 9.07 3.90 -3.19
CA PRO A 57 9.33 2.49 -2.89
C PRO A 57 9.03 2.12 -1.44
N ASN A 58 9.21 3.04 -0.50
CA ASN A 58 8.91 2.81 0.91
C ASN A 58 7.40 2.89 1.22
N GLU A 59 6.61 3.50 0.34
CA GLU A 59 5.15 3.62 0.47
C GLU A 59 4.42 2.48 -0.24
N GLN A 60 5.05 1.92 -1.30
CA GLN A 60 4.49 0.83 -2.10
C GLN A 60 4.78 -0.57 -1.53
N ASN A 61 5.65 -0.67 -0.53
CA ASN A 61 6.05 -1.94 0.07
C ASN A 61 5.71 -2.00 1.57
N PRO A 62 4.43 -1.94 1.95
CA PRO A 62 4.02 -2.10 3.34
C PRO A 62 4.31 -3.52 3.82
N PHE A 63 4.57 -3.67 5.12
CA PHE A 63 4.66 -4.99 5.74
C PHE A 63 3.26 -5.51 6.08
N LEU A 64 3.14 -6.85 6.17
CA LEU A 64 1.94 -7.53 6.62
C LEU A 64 2.29 -8.45 7.81
N ILE A 65 1.50 -8.35 8.88
CA ILE A 65 1.57 -9.27 10.01
C ILE A 65 0.22 -9.98 10.13
N ALA A 66 0.24 -11.30 10.23
CA ALA A 66 -0.95 -12.11 10.45
C ALA A 66 -0.77 -13.00 11.68
N ILE A 67 -1.80 -13.07 12.52
CA ILE A 67 -1.79 -13.85 13.78
C ILE A 67 -3.10 -14.60 13.91
N GLY A 68 -3.03 -15.84 14.38
CA GLY A 68 -4.21 -16.68 14.58
C GLY A 68 -4.66 -17.39 13.31
N GLY A 69 -5.90 -17.87 13.29
CA GLY A 69 -6.50 -18.46 12.09
C GLY A 69 -5.74 -19.63 11.44
N GLY A 70 -4.89 -20.35 12.17
CA GLY A 70 -4.06 -21.40 11.61
C GLY A 70 -2.79 -20.90 10.92
N VAL A 71 -2.47 -19.61 11.03
CA VAL A 71 -1.18 -19.07 10.59
C VAL A 71 -0.06 -19.71 11.38
N LYS A 72 0.96 -20.24 10.67
CA LYS A 72 2.11 -20.87 11.33
C LYS A 72 2.89 -19.81 12.13
N PRO A 73 3.07 -19.98 13.44
CA PRO A 73 3.83 -19.06 14.26
C PRO A 73 5.28 -18.90 13.77
N SER A 74 5.82 -17.70 13.91
CA SER A 74 7.22 -17.38 13.57
C SER A 74 7.61 -17.71 12.13
N SER A 75 6.64 -17.79 11.22
CA SER A 75 6.91 -17.96 9.79
C SER A 75 7.13 -16.60 9.12
N VAL A 76 8.01 -16.58 8.12
CA VAL A 76 8.25 -15.43 7.28
C VAL A 76 7.97 -15.82 5.83
N HIS A 77 7.10 -15.08 5.18
CA HIS A 77 6.79 -15.26 3.77
C HIS A 77 7.59 -14.24 2.94
N MET A 78 8.51 -14.73 2.10
CA MET A 78 9.46 -13.90 1.35
C MET A 78 8.98 -13.58 -0.06
N GLN A 79 7.89 -14.19 -0.53
CA GLN A 79 7.37 -13.89 -1.85
C GLN A 79 6.60 -12.56 -1.83
N PRO A 80 6.69 -11.75 -2.90
CA PRO A 80 5.87 -10.55 -3.03
C PRO A 80 4.39 -10.87 -2.87
N THR A 81 3.69 -10.02 -2.17
CA THR A 81 2.24 -10.08 -1.97
C THR A 81 1.62 -8.73 -2.31
N ALA A 82 0.33 -8.70 -2.56
CA ALA A 82 -0.38 -7.48 -2.88
C ALA A 82 -1.62 -7.29 -1.98
N ALA A 83 -2.07 -6.06 -1.82
CA ALA A 83 -3.27 -5.76 -1.03
C ALA A 83 -4.51 -6.50 -1.56
N VAL A 84 -4.58 -6.75 -2.86
CA VAL A 84 -5.68 -7.53 -3.49
C VAL A 84 -5.72 -8.98 -3.01
N ASP A 85 -4.63 -9.53 -2.46
CA ASP A 85 -4.56 -10.90 -1.96
C ASP A 85 -5.23 -11.06 -0.59
N LEU A 86 -5.50 -9.97 0.12
CA LEU A 86 -6.07 -10.03 1.46
C LEU A 86 -7.52 -10.57 1.45
N ALA A 87 -8.36 -10.05 0.58
CA ALA A 87 -9.77 -10.46 0.51
C ALA A 87 -9.92 -11.96 0.17
N PRO A 88 -9.30 -12.51 -0.89
CA PRO A 88 -9.37 -13.94 -1.17
C PRO A 88 -8.74 -14.79 -0.08
N THR A 89 -7.75 -14.29 0.65
CA THR A 89 -7.15 -14.97 1.81
C THR A 89 -8.16 -15.13 2.95
N VAL A 90 -8.89 -14.07 3.28
CA VAL A 90 -9.95 -14.10 4.30
C VAL A 90 -11.07 -15.03 3.88
N LEU A 91 -11.53 -14.94 2.64
CA LEU A 91 -12.60 -15.83 2.13
C LEU A 91 -12.19 -17.29 2.17
N ARG A 92 -10.96 -17.62 1.76
CA ARG A 92 -10.44 -18.99 1.89
C ARG A 92 -10.40 -19.46 3.34
N HIS A 93 -10.01 -18.59 4.26
CA HIS A 93 -10.00 -18.90 5.70
C HIS A 93 -11.40 -19.20 6.23
N LEU A 94 -12.40 -18.47 5.74
CA LEU A 94 -13.81 -18.65 6.08
C LEU A 94 -14.52 -19.75 5.25
N GLU A 95 -13.76 -20.51 4.46
CA GLU A 95 -14.29 -21.55 3.57
C GLU A 95 -15.35 -21.04 2.57
N GLN A 96 -15.22 -19.77 2.20
CA GLN A 96 -16.07 -19.11 1.20
C GLN A 96 -15.40 -19.08 -0.17
N SER A 97 -16.24 -18.99 -1.21
CA SER A 97 -15.75 -18.85 -2.58
C SER A 97 -15.07 -17.48 -2.77
N PHE A 98 -13.91 -17.48 -3.42
CA PHE A 98 -13.18 -16.28 -3.86
C PHE A 98 -13.03 -16.25 -5.38
N HIS A 99 -13.87 -17.02 -6.09
CA HIS A 99 -13.84 -17.05 -7.56
C HIS A 99 -14.13 -15.66 -8.15
N GLY A 100 -13.36 -15.27 -9.17
CA GLY A 100 -13.52 -13.98 -9.84
C GLY A 100 -12.83 -12.80 -9.14
N MET A 101 -12.02 -13.05 -8.11
CA MET A 101 -11.17 -12.03 -7.51
C MET A 101 -9.83 -11.91 -8.24
N ASP A 102 -9.27 -10.69 -8.29
CA ASP A 102 -7.99 -10.42 -8.95
C ASP A 102 -6.79 -10.97 -8.18
N GLY A 103 -6.91 -11.08 -6.84
CA GLY A 103 -5.85 -11.57 -5.97
C GLY A 103 -5.87 -13.09 -5.80
N VAL A 104 -4.78 -13.60 -5.23
CA VAL A 104 -4.62 -15.02 -4.85
C VAL A 104 -4.47 -15.15 -3.34
N PRO A 105 -5.07 -16.18 -2.70
CA PRO A 105 -4.96 -16.35 -1.26
C PRO A 105 -3.52 -16.57 -0.80
N LEU A 106 -3.09 -15.83 0.22
CA LEU A 106 -1.78 -15.98 0.82
C LEU A 106 -1.59 -17.36 1.48
N PRO A 107 -0.39 -17.96 1.41
CA PRO A 107 -0.12 -19.31 1.92
C PRO A 107 0.14 -19.31 3.43
N PHE A 108 -0.86 -19.00 4.24
CA PHE A 108 -0.71 -18.95 5.71
C PHE A 108 -0.78 -20.33 6.41
N ARG A 109 -1.00 -21.40 5.65
CA ARG A 109 -1.07 -22.78 6.16
C ARG A 109 0.07 -23.62 5.63
#